data_001e3d8ab3eb8192e8a0562e47441357
#
_entry.id   001e3d8ab3eb8192e8a0562e47441357
#
_cell.length_a   1.000
_cell.length_b   1.000
_cell.length_c   1.000
_cell.angle_alpha   90.00
_cell.angle_beta   90.00
_cell.angle_gamma   90.00
#
_symmetry.space_group_name_H-M   'P 1'
#
loop_
_entity.id
_entity.type
_entity.pdbx_description
1 polymer ?
#
loop_
_entity_poly.entity_id
_entity_poly.type
_entity_poly.pdbx_seq_one_letter_code
_entity_poly.pdbx_strand_id
1 'polypeptide(L)'
;MSNLTELTITTADGVGNRLTLYRNPENVKAPIILCMPAMGVRADYYQALAQALCDSGLNAATADLRGIGASSVRASRRVNFGYGEMLQQEWPAMLNSLREIFPENPVYLLGHSLGGQLNTLFLADNADQVDGMILIAACNIHFKGFHRPLRTLLATQFLFLVSQVMGYLPGKQLGFGGREARQLIKEWAHCARTGHYKLKSHDDTLEEKLAEVRLPVMAISFEEDWMAPRQAVIKLYDKLATADITHQHLDGKALGIERLNHFNWAKEPAHLVQRIRAWLEHQSGVVLPDRS
;
A
#
# COMPACT_ATOMS: atom_id res chain seq x y z
N MET A 1 -6.13 8.73 -27.14
CA MET A 1 -6.02 7.25 -27.05
C MET A 1 -5.76 6.92 -25.59
N SER A 2 -6.42 5.94 -25.02
CA SER A 2 -6.22 5.60 -23.61
C SER A 2 -4.78 5.07 -23.45
N ASN A 3 -3.97 5.77 -22.67
CA ASN A 3 -2.60 5.37 -22.34
C ASN A 3 -2.58 4.23 -21.31
N LEU A 4 -3.62 3.43 -21.29
CA LEU A 4 -3.83 2.32 -20.38
C LEU A 4 -3.36 1.02 -21.03
N THR A 5 -2.53 0.28 -20.34
CA THR A 5 -2.04 -1.04 -20.75
C THR A 5 -2.20 -2.02 -19.58
N GLU A 6 -2.86 -3.14 -19.83
CA GLU A 6 -2.93 -4.22 -18.85
C GLU A 6 -1.83 -5.26 -19.16
N LEU A 7 -1.09 -5.64 -18.14
CA LEU A 7 -0.05 -6.66 -18.17
C LEU A 7 -0.43 -7.80 -17.22
N THR A 8 -0.19 -9.02 -17.66
CA THR A 8 -0.19 -10.16 -16.75
C THR A 8 1.24 -10.35 -16.25
N ILE A 9 1.42 -10.23 -14.95
CA ILE A 9 2.68 -10.56 -14.28
C ILE A 9 2.57 -11.97 -13.71
N THR A 10 3.67 -12.72 -13.76
CA THR A 10 3.76 -14.05 -13.16
C THR A 10 4.90 -14.05 -12.16
N THR A 11 4.60 -14.39 -10.92
CA THR A 11 5.59 -14.50 -9.85
C THR A 11 6.44 -15.75 -10.00
N ALA A 12 7.59 -15.84 -9.32
CA ALA A 12 8.49 -16.99 -9.41
C ALA A 12 7.83 -18.30 -8.93
N ASP A 13 6.84 -18.22 -8.04
CA ASP A 13 6.04 -19.38 -7.60
C ASP A 13 4.81 -19.68 -8.50
N GLY A 14 4.74 -19.04 -9.68
CA GLY A 14 3.75 -19.31 -10.71
C GLY A 14 2.37 -18.66 -10.50
N VAL A 15 2.24 -17.74 -9.55
CA VAL A 15 0.98 -17.00 -9.36
C VAL A 15 0.89 -15.86 -10.38
N GLY A 16 -0.17 -15.90 -11.20
CA GLY A 16 -0.50 -14.81 -12.12
C GLY A 16 -1.22 -13.69 -11.40
N ASN A 17 -0.89 -12.46 -11.75
CA ASN A 17 -1.56 -11.26 -11.27
C ASN A 17 -1.66 -10.20 -12.38
N ARG A 18 -2.43 -9.13 -12.17
CA ARG A 18 -2.58 -8.04 -13.13
C ARG A 18 -1.89 -6.79 -12.62
N LEU A 19 -1.13 -6.16 -13.53
CA LEU A 19 -0.59 -4.82 -13.40
C LEU A 19 -1.22 -3.95 -14.48
N THR A 20 -1.88 -2.86 -14.10
CA THR A 20 -2.48 -1.90 -15.03
C THR A 20 -1.65 -0.63 -15.04
N LEU A 21 -1.11 -0.28 -16.20
CA LEU A 21 -0.26 0.90 -16.43
C LEU A 21 -1.07 2.06 -16.97
N TYR A 22 -0.82 3.25 -16.47
CA TYR A 22 -1.30 4.54 -16.92
C TYR A 22 -0.08 5.37 -17.32
N ARG A 23 0.16 5.48 -18.63
CA ARG A 23 1.36 6.16 -19.17
C ARG A 23 1.06 7.60 -19.51
N ASN A 24 1.95 8.49 -19.13
CA ASN A 24 1.92 9.86 -19.64
C ASN A 24 2.70 9.93 -20.96
N PRO A 25 2.03 10.17 -22.12
CA PRO A 25 2.70 10.19 -23.42
C PRO A 25 3.58 11.42 -23.62
N GLU A 26 3.35 12.48 -22.87
CA GLU A 26 4.07 13.75 -23.00
C GLU A 26 5.31 13.81 -22.12
N ASN A 27 5.39 12.96 -21.09
CA ASN A 27 6.54 12.87 -20.20
C ASN A 27 6.87 11.41 -19.86
N VAL A 28 7.42 10.70 -20.80
CA VAL A 28 7.81 9.28 -20.62
C VAL A 28 8.87 9.08 -19.54
N LYS A 29 9.64 10.13 -19.19
CA LYS A 29 10.66 10.09 -18.11
C LYS A 29 10.13 10.49 -16.75
N ALA A 30 8.84 10.84 -16.64
CA ALA A 30 8.23 11.18 -15.37
C ALA A 30 8.34 10.01 -14.37
N PRO A 31 8.38 10.31 -13.07
CA PRO A 31 8.30 9.28 -12.04
C PRO A 31 7.10 8.35 -12.25
N ILE A 32 7.27 7.08 -11.89
CA ILE A 32 6.17 6.11 -11.85
C ILE A 32 5.74 5.81 -10.43
N ILE A 33 4.43 5.87 -10.18
CA ILE A 33 3.82 5.59 -8.89
C ILE A 33 3.15 4.21 -8.94
N LEU A 34 3.71 3.23 -8.22
CA LEU A 34 3.09 1.92 -8.05
C LEU A 34 2.10 1.95 -6.88
N CYS A 35 0.80 1.89 -7.20
CA CYS A 35 -0.29 1.97 -6.21
C CYS A 35 -0.65 0.57 -5.70
N MET A 36 -0.39 0.30 -4.43
CA MET A 36 -0.69 -0.95 -3.75
C MET A 36 -1.96 -0.82 -2.89
N PRO A 37 -2.94 -1.75 -3.07
CA PRO A 37 -4.27 -1.60 -2.50
C PRO A 37 -4.37 -1.98 -1.03
N ALA A 38 -5.47 -1.55 -0.40
CA ALA A 38 -5.88 -2.01 0.92
C ALA A 38 -6.31 -3.49 0.92
N MET A 39 -6.37 -4.09 2.11
CA MET A 39 -6.83 -5.46 2.31
C MET A 39 -8.23 -5.69 1.69
N GLY A 40 -8.34 -6.68 0.81
CA GLY A 40 -9.60 -7.04 0.16
C GLY A 40 -10.09 -6.08 -0.92
N VAL A 41 -9.35 -5.02 -1.21
CA VAL A 41 -9.69 -4.03 -2.24
C VAL A 41 -8.98 -4.39 -3.55
N ARG A 42 -9.71 -4.31 -4.66
CA ARG A 42 -9.19 -4.59 -5.99
C ARG A 42 -8.45 -3.37 -6.55
N ALA A 43 -7.50 -3.62 -7.44
CA ALA A 43 -6.73 -2.56 -8.10
C ALA A 43 -7.61 -1.55 -8.86
N ASP A 44 -8.72 -2.00 -9.46
CA ASP A 44 -9.66 -1.16 -10.20
C ASP A 44 -10.32 -0.06 -9.33
N TYR A 45 -10.36 -0.24 -8.02
CA TYR A 45 -10.82 0.80 -7.09
C TYR A 45 -9.99 2.09 -7.17
N TYR A 46 -8.71 1.98 -7.53
CA TYR A 46 -7.75 3.09 -7.62
C TYR A 46 -7.63 3.66 -9.04
N GLN A 47 -8.53 3.29 -9.96
CA GLN A 47 -8.49 3.78 -11.33
C GLN A 47 -8.54 5.31 -11.42
N ALA A 48 -9.42 5.96 -10.64
CA ALA A 48 -9.52 7.42 -10.63
C ALA A 48 -8.22 8.08 -10.11
N LEU A 49 -7.60 7.50 -9.07
CA LEU A 49 -6.31 7.95 -8.56
C LEU A 49 -5.21 7.83 -9.62
N ALA A 50 -5.07 6.65 -10.23
CA ALA A 50 -4.03 6.39 -11.23
C ALA A 50 -4.19 7.28 -12.47
N GLN A 51 -5.44 7.51 -12.91
CA GLN A 51 -5.73 8.44 -13.99
C GLN A 51 -5.35 9.88 -13.61
N ALA A 52 -5.73 10.34 -12.40
CA ALA A 52 -5.41 11.68 -11.94
C ALA A 52 -3.89 11.89 -11.77
N LEU A 53 -3.13 10.88 -11.33
CA LEU A 53 -1.67 10.90 -11.31
C LEU A 53 -1.11 11.06 -12.75
N CYS A 54 -1.65 10.30 -13.70
CA CYS A 54 -1.25 10.39 -15.09
C CYS A 54 -1.57 11.77 -15.69
N ASP A 55 -2.76 12.30 -15.43
CA ASP A 55 -3.20 13.62 -15.90
C ASP A 55 -2.36 14.75 -15.27
N SER A 56 -1.79 14.51 -14.08
CA SER A 56 -0.91 15.45 -13.41
C SER A 56 0.54 15.43 -13.91
N GLY A 57 0.86 14.64 -14.94
CA GLY A 57 2.19 14.59 -15.53
C GLY A 57 3.08 13.42 -15.04
N LEU A 58 2.57 12.52 -14.22
CA LEU A 58 3.27 11.34 -13.71
C LEU A 58 2.93 10.10 -14.55
N ASN A 59 3.65 8.99 -14.33
CA ASN A 59 3.19 7.66 -14.72
C ASN A 59 2.62 6.95 -13.47
N ALA A 60 1.65 6.07 -13.67
CA ALA A 60 1.08 5.31 -12.56
C ALA A 60 0.87 3.84 -12.94
N ALA A 61 0.88 2.99 -11.93
CA ALA A 61 0.51 1.59 -12.07
C ALA A 61 -0.36 1.16 -10.88
N THR A 62 -1.32 0.28 -11.12
CA THR A 62 -2.12 -0.35 -10.07
C THR A 62 -2.00 -1.86 -10.17
N ALA A 63 -1.87 -2.56 -9.05
CA ALA A 63 -1.78 -4.01 -9.01
C ALA A 63 -2.74 -4.60 -7.97
N ASP A 64 -3.27 -5.79 -8.27
CA ASP A 64 -4.01 -6.56 -7.28
C ASP A 64 -3.05 -7.25 -6.30
N LEU A 65 -3.45 -7.39 -5.05
CA LEU A 65 -2.75 -8.26 -4.11
C LEU A 65 -3.05 -9.73 -4.38
N ARG A 66 -2.14 -10.63 -3.97
CA ARG A 66 -2.32 -12.07 -4.03
C ARG A 66 -3.67 -12.49 -3.42
N GLY A 67 -4.45 -13.25 -4.16
CA GLY A 67 -5.77 -13.72 -3.74
C GLY A 67 -6.94 -12.78 -4.03
N ILE A 68 -6.68 -11.55 -4.51
CA ILE A 68 -7.70 -10.53 -4.80
C ILE A 68 -7.72 -10.22 -6.30
N GLY A 69 -8.80 -9.66 -6.80
CA GLY A 69 -8.94 -9.15 -8.17
C GLY A 69 -8.62 -10.20 -9.23
N ALA A 70 -7.65 -9.93 -10.07
CA ALA A 70 -7.19 -10.79 -11.15
C ALA A 70 -6.15 -11.84 -10.74
N SER A 71 -5.79 -11.94 -9.44
CA SER A 71 -4.87 -12.99 -8.98
C SER A 71 -5.36 -14.39 -9.38
N SER A 72 -4.48 -15.26 -9.85
CA SER A 72 -4.82 -16.63 -10.26
C SER A 72 -5.13 -17.57 -9.10
N VAL A 73 -4.84 -17.14 -7.86
CA VAL A 73 -5.11 -17.93 -6.64
C VAL A 73 -6.18 -17.29 -5.78
N ARG A 74 -6.81 -18.10 -4.91
CA ARG A 74 -7.72 -17.63 -3.87
C ARG A 74 -7.43 -18.34 -2.57
N ALA A 75 -7.41 -17.58 -1.47
CA ALA A 75 -7.24 -18.12 -0.14
C ALA A 75 -8.26 -19.20 0.16
N SER A 76 -7.84 -20.33 0.73
CA SER A 76 -8.68 -21.47 1.06
C SER A 76 -8.02 -22.31 2.16
N ARG A 77 -8.64 -23.41 2.55
CA ARG A 77 -8.00 -24.38 3.46
C ARG A 77 -6.70 -24.96 2.89
N ARG A 78 -6.58 -25.04 1.54
CA ARG A 78 -5.42 -25.62 0.83
C ARG A 78 -4.46 -24.54 0.32
N VAL A 79 -4.96 -23.35 0.00
CA VAL A 79 -4.16 -22.23 -0.52
C VAL A 79 -3.96 -21.21 0.60
N ASN A 80 -2.72 -21.04 1.04
CA ASN A 80 -2.36 -20.16 2.14
C ASN A 80 -1.10 -19.38 1.78
N PHE A 81 -1.06 -18.12 2.16
CA PHE A 81 0.04 -17.20 1.94
C PHE A 81 -0.02 -16.07 2.99
N GLY A 82 1.07 -15.39 3.20
CA GLY A 82 1.18 -14.27 4.13
C GLY A 82 1.93 -13.09 3.54
N TYR A 83 2.38 -12.20 4.38
CA TYR A 83 3.18 -11.04 4.00
C TYR A 83 4.47 -11.46 3.29
N GLY A 84 5.12 -12.52 3.80
CA GLY A 84 6.39 -12.98 3.27
C GLY A 84 6.32 -13.38 1.80
N GLU A 85 5.33 -14.21 1.43
CA GLU A 85 5.13 -14.60 0.04
C GLU A 85 4.83 -13.38 -0.83
N MET A 86 4.00 -12.43 -0.36
CA MET A 86 3.71 -11.20 -1.10
C MET A 86 4.97 -10.38 -1.33
N LEU A 87 5.75 -10.11 -0.29
CA LEU A 87 6.95 -9.29 -0.37
C LEU A 87 8.06 -9.91 -1.23
N GLN A 88 8.20 -11.24 -1.18
CA GLN A 88 9.25 -11.95 -1.92
C GLN A 88 8.87 -12.31 -3.35
N GLN A 89 7.59 -12.29 -3.69
CA GLN A 89 7.11 -12.75 -5.00
C GLN A 89 6.46 -11.60 -5.80
N GLU A 90 5.42 -10.93 -5.25
CA GLU A 90 4.67 -9.92 -5.99
C GLU A 90 5.46 -8.63 -6.19
N TRP A 91 6.07 -8.06 -5.14
CA TRP A 91 6.81 -6.80 -5.26
C TRP A 91 7.94 -6.88 -6.28
N PRO A 92 8.85 -7.89 -6.22
CA PRO A 92 9.89 -8.02 -7.24
C PRO A 92 9.33 -8.24 -8.66
N ALA A 93 8.27 -9.05 -8.83
CA ALA A 93 7.67 -9.27 -10.14
C ALA A 93 7.07 -7.99 -10.73
N MET A 94 6.40 -7.16 -9.92
CA MET A 94 5.86 -5.87 -10.33
C MET A 94 6.97 -4.88 -10.68
N LEU A 95 7.97 -4.74 -9.81
CA LEU A 95 9.08 -3.81 -10.03
C LEU A 95 9.91 -4.18 -11.26
N ASN A 96 10.20 -5.46 -11.48
CA ASN A 96 10.90 -5.94 -12.68
C ASN A 96 10.09 -5.58 -13.93
N SER A 97 8.78 -5.84 -13.96
CA SER A 97 7.91 -5.47 -15.07
C SER A 97 7.87 -3.96 -15.33
N LEU A 98 7.93 -3.14 -14.27
CA LEU A 98 8.03 -1.70 -14.40
C LEU A 98 9.39 -1.28 -14.95
N ARG A 99 10.49 -1.85 -14.47
CA ARG A 99 11.85 -1.54 -14.94
C ARG A 99 12.10 -1.94 -16.40
N GLU A 100 11.46 -3.00 -16.89
CA GLU A 100 11.49 -3.35 -18.33
C GLU A 100 10.86 -2.24 -19.20
N ILE A 101 9.85 -1.54 -18.70
CA ILE A 101 9.09 -0.53 -19.44
C ILE A 101 9.63 0.88 -19.17
N PHE A 102 10.10 1.13 -17.97
CA PHE A 102 10.58 2.39 -17.43
C PHE A 102 11.97 2.22 -16.80
N PRO A 103 13.02 1.93 -17.60
CA PRO A 103 14.33 1.51 -17.07
C PRO A 103 15.03 2.59 -16.22
N GLU A 104 14.80 3.87 -16.53
CA GLU A 104 15.50 5.00 -15.90
C GLU A 104 14.56 5.90 -15.07
N ASN A 105 13.26 5.58 -15.04
CA ASN A 105 12.30 6.43 -14.32
C ASN A 105 12.41 6.23 -12.82
N PRO A 106 12.32 7.29 -12.01
CA PRO A 106 12.16 7.15 -10.58
C PRO A 106 10.89 6.37 -10.23
N VAL A 107 10.98 5.43 -9.29
CA VAL A 107 9.87 4.58 -8.86
C VAL A 107 9.49 4.92 -7.43
N TYR A 108 8.23 5.27 -7.21
CA TYR A 108 7.68 5.50 -5.89
C TYR A 108 6.60 4.47 -5.57
N LEU A 109 6.63 3.93 -4.35
CA LEU A 109 5.59 3.03 -3.86
C LEU A 109 4.50 3.85 -3.17
N LEU A 110 3.28 3.82 -3.69
CA LEU A 110 2.11 4.36 -2.99
C LEU A 110 1.33 3.19 -2.38
N GLY A 111 1.11 3.22 -1.08
CA GLY A 111 0.38 2.15 -0.39
C GLY A 111 -0.79 2.66 0.42
N HIS A 112 -1.99 2.11 0.15
CA HIS A 112 -3.17 2.34 0.95
C HIS A 112 -3.32 1.24 2.00
N SER A 113 -3.44 1.62 3.27
CA SER A 113 -3.74 0.69 4.37
C SER A 113 -2.76 -0.50 4.41
N LEU A 114 -3.21 -1.73 4.15
CA LEU A 114 -2.35 -2.93 4.07
C LEU A 114 -1.24 -2.76 3.02
N GLY A 115 -1.55 -2.18 1.85
CA GLY A 115 -0.54 -1.93 0.82
C GLY A 115 0.60 -1.05 1.32
N GLY A 116 0.30 -0.05 2.17
CA GLY A 116 1.32 0.77 2.81
C GLY A 116 2.12 0.02 3.88
N GLN A 117 1.50 -0.87 4.65
CA GLN A 117 2.25 -1.75 5.57
C GLN A 117 3.23 -2.63 4.79
N LEU A 118 2.76 -3.28 3.71
CA LEU A 118 3.60 -4.14 2.88
C LEU A 118 4.72 -3.34 2.19
N ASN A 119 4.43 -2.15 1.65
CA ASN A 119 5.46 -1.26 1.11
C ASN A 119 6.53 -0.95 2.16
N THR A 120 6.12 -0.58 3.38
CA THR A 120 7.05 -0.31 4.48
C THR A 120 7.95 -1.52 4.77
N LEU A 121 7.37 -2.71 4.87
CA LEU A 121 8.12 -3.95 5.15
C LEU A 121 9.04 -4.36 3.99
N PHE A 122 8.65 -4.10 2.76
CA PHE A 122 9.48 -4.35 1.58
C PHE A 122 10.80 -3.58 1.60
N LEU A 123 10.78 -2.35 2.12
CA LEU A 123 11.96 -1.50 2.20
C LEU A 123 13.08 -2.06 3.10
N ALA A 124 12.79 -2.96 4.03
CA ALA A 124 13.79 -3.53 4.93
C ALA A 124 14.98 -4.18 4.19
N ASP A 125 14.70 -4.82 3.05
CA ASP A 125 15.72 -5.51 2.25
C ASP A 125 15.87 -4.93 0.83
N ASN A 126 15.03 -3.94 0.45
CA ASN A 126 14.91 -3.49 -0.96
C ASN A 126 14.76 -1.96 -1.08
N ALA A 127 15.30 -1.21 -0.13
CA ALA A 127 15.18 0.25 -0.14
C ALA A 127 15.85 0.89 -1.37
N ASP A 128 16.88 0.26 -1.93
CA ASP A 128 17.62 0.67 -3.12
C ASP A 128 16.86 0.48 -4.43
N GLN A 129 15.77 -0.26 -4.42
CA GLN A 129 14.97 -0.51 -5.63
C GLN A 129 13.96 0.60 -5.96
N VAL A 130 13.76 1.55 -5.03
CA VAL A 130 12.76 2.61 -5.17
C VAL A 130 13.29 3.96 -4.68
N ASP A 131 12.71 5.05 -5.16
CA ASP A 131 13.17 6.41 -4.90
C ASP A 131 12.38 7.09 -3.76
N GLY A 132 11.31 6.46 -3.27
CA GLY A 132 10.53 6.94 -2.13
C GLY A 132 9.21 6.22 -1.94
N MET A 133 8.49 6.60 -0.89
CA MET A 133 7.24 5.95 -0.51
C MET A 133 6.16 6.95 -0.11
N ILE A 134 4.92 6.63 -0.48
CA ILE A 134 3.73 7.40 -0.12
C ILE A 134 2.77 6.47 0.63
N LEU A 135 2.50 6.79 1.88
CA LEU A 135 1.59 6.08 2.76
C LEU A 135 0.26 6.83 2.85
N ILE A 136 -0.84 6.23 2.43
CA ILE A 136 -2.16 6.84 2.53
C ILE A 136 -3.04 5.98 3.43
N ALA A 137 -3.51 6.54 4.54
CA ALA A 137 -4.32 5.82 5.53
C ALA A 137 -3.70 4.45 5.91
N ALA A 138 -2.37 4.36 5.89
CA ALA A 138 -1.61 3.17 6.25
C ALA A 138 -1.08 3.29 7.67
N CYS A 139 -1.29 2.28 8.50
CA CYS A 139 -0.98 2.36 9.91
C CYS A 139 -0.37 1.06 10.47
N ASN A 140 0.39 1.17 11.54
CA ASN A 140 0.67 0.02 12.39
C ASN A 140 -0.61 -0.35 13.14
N ILE A 141 -1.07 -1.57 12.97
CA ILE A 141 -2.36 -2.02 13.52
C ILE A 141 -2.33 -2.26 15.05
N HIS A 142 -1.23 -1.95 15.74
CA HIS A 142 -1.12 -2.13 17.18
C HIS A 142 -2.27 -1.47 17.92
N PHE A 143 -3.00 -2.25 18.69
CA PHE A 143 -4.25 -1.84 19.34
C PHE A 143 -4.14 -0.54 20.15
N LYS A 144 -2.97 -0.24 20.74
CA LYS A 144 -2.71 0.98 21.52
C LYS A 144 -2.66 2.26 20.67
N GLY A 145 -2.63 2.14 19.32
CA GLY A 145 -2.72 3.29 18.41
C GLY A 145 -4.15 3.74 18.10
N PHE A 146 -5.17 3.06 18.60
CA PHE A 146 -6.57 3.27 18.25
C PHE A 146 -7.37 3.89 19.41
N HIS A 147 -8.42 4.65 19.11
CA HIS A 147 -9.28 5.30 20.10
C HIS A 147 -9.97 4.31 21.06
N ARG A 148 -10.24 3.08 20.60
CA ARG A 148 -10.86 2.01 21.39
C ARG A 148 -9.95 0.78 21.42
N PRO A 149 -8.83 0.85 22.15
CA PRO A 149 -7.75 -0.14 22.05
C PRO A 149 -8.22 -1.57 22.36
N LEU A 150 -8.97 -1.78 23.43
CA LEU A 150 -9.44 -3.11 23.78
C LEU A 150 -10.40 -3.69 22.73
N ARG A 151 -11.28 -2.86 22.16
CA ARG A 151 -12.17 -3.28 21.07
C ARG A 151 -11.38 -3.68 19.83
N THR A 152 -10.36 -2.90 19.46
CA THR A 152 -9.47 -3.21 18.33
C THR A 152 -8.74 -4.53 18.57
N LEU A 153 -8.18 -4.73 19.77
CA LEU A 153 -7.51 -5.99 20.13
C LEU A 153 -8.47 -7.17 20.00
N LEU A 154 -9.64 -7.10 20.63
CA LEU A 154 -10.61 -8.20 20.60
C LEU A 154 -11.11 -8.50 19.19
N ALA A 155 -11.41 -7.46 18.39
CA ALA A 155 -11.85 -7.64 17.01
C ALA A 155 -10.76 -8.31 16.14
N THR A 156 -9.51 -7.85 16.23
CA THR A 156 -8.41 -8.42 15.44
C THR A 156 -8.12 -9.87 15.82
N GLN A 157 -8.16 -10.21 17.12
CA GLN A 157 -7.95 -11.58 17.59
C GLN A 157 -9.15 -12.48 17.25
N PHE A 158 -10.38 -11.97 17.23
CA PHE A 158 -11.55 -12.69 16.75
C PHE A 158 -11.41 -13.06 15.26
N LEU A 159 -11.06 -12.10 14.40
CA LEU A 159 -10.82 -12.36 12.97
C LEU A 159 -9.69 -13.38 12.76
N PHE A 160 -8.64 -13.32 13.57
CA PHE A 160 -7.59 -14.34 13.58
C PHE A 160 -8.16 -15.72 13.88
N LEU A 161 -8.90 -15.90 14.98
CA LEU A 161 -9.48 -17.19 15.36
C LEU A 161 -10.40 -17.74 14.27
N VAL A 162 -11.27 -16.91 13.70
CA VAL A 162 -12.14 -17.32 12.56
C VAL A 162 -11.29 -17.82 11.40
N SER A 163 -10.21 -17.11 11.04
CA SER A 163 -9.34 -17.51 9.95
C SER A 163 -8.65 -18.87 10.17
N GLN A 164 -8.26 -19.16 11.42
CA GLN A 164 -7.63 -20.44 11.76
C GLN A 164 -8.62 -21.61 11.69
N VAL A 165 -9.85 -21.44 12.19
CA VAL A 165 -10.89 -22.48 12.17
C VAL A 165 -11.38 -22.75 10.75
N MET A 166 -11.63 -21.71 9.97
CA MET A 166 -12.12 -21.84 8.59
C MET A 166 -11.02 -22.16 7.57
N GLY A 167 -9.75 -21.89 7.91
CA GLY A 167 -8.60 -22.02 7.01
C GLY A 167 -8.38 -20.80 6.10
N TYR A 168 -9.25 -19.80 6.18
CA TYR A 168 -9.19 -18.48 5.55
C TYR A 168 -10.15 -17.52 6.27
N LEU A 169 -10.01 -16.23 6.11
CA LEU A 169 -10.96 -15.25 6.62
C LEU A 169 -12.05 -14.97 5.55
N PRO A 170 -13.34 -15.24 5.81
CA PRO A 170 -14.44 -14.85 4.94
C PRO A 170 -14.82 -13.37 5.20
N GLY A 171 -13.89 -12.45 4.95
CA GLY A 171 -13.98 -11.08 5.41
C GLY A 171 -15.19 -10.30 4.88
N LYS A 172 -15.59 -10.53 3.62
CA LYS A 172 -16.82 -9.92 3.06
C LYS A 172 -18.08 -10.20 3.89
N GLN A 173 -18.20 -11.41 4.42
CA GLN A 173 -19.35 -11.81 5.25
C GLN A 173 -19.28 -11.20 6.66
N LEU A 174 -18.07 -10.86 7.10
CA LEU A 174 -17.81 -10.24 8.41
C LEU A 174 -17.72 -8.72 8.34
N GLY A 175 -17.88 -8.12 7.15
CA GLY A 175 -17.77 -6.66 6.95
C GLY A 175 -16.34 -6.12 7.04
N PHE A 176 -15.31 -6.96 6.84
CA PHE A 176 -13.92 -6.55 6.92
C PHE A 176 -13.03 -7.31 5.91
N GLY A 177 -12.35 -6.56 5.02
CA GLY A 177 -11.47 -7.15 4.01
C GLY A 177 -12.19 -7.97 2.95
N GLY A 178 -11.47 -8.87 2.32
CA GLY A 178 -11.95 -9.76 1.27
C GLY A 178 -12.08 -11.22 1.74
N ARG A 179 -11.52 -12.12 0.93
CA ARG A 179 -11.26 -13.51 1.31
C ARG A 179 -9.75 -13.65 1.54
N GLU A 180 -9.35 -13.51 2.80
CA GLU A 180 -7.95 -13.39 3.16
C GLU A 180 -7.35 -14.72 3.61
N ALA A 181 -6.06 -14.93 3.29
CA ALA A 181 -5.35 -16.12 3.71
C ALA A 181 -5.13 -16.12 5.24
N ARG A 182 -5.22 -17.31 5.85
CA ARG A 182 -5.05 -17.44 7.31
C ARG A 182 -3.67 -17.00 7.81
N GLN A 183 -2.62 -17.15 6.98
CA GLN A 183 -1.27 -16.71 7.37
C GLN A 183 -1.18 -15.19 7.35
N LEU A 184 -1.74 -14.53 6.33
CA LEU A 184 -1.84 -13.06 6.27
C LEU A 184 -2.53 -12.52 7.52
N ILE A 185 -3.69 -13.08 7.89
CA ILE A 185 -4.44 -12.65 9.07
C ILE A 185 -3.69 -12.96 10.37
N LYS A 186 -2.93 -14.06 10.44
CA LYS A 186 -2.08 -14.40 11.59
C LYS A 186 -0.99 -13.34 11.81
N GLU A 187 -0.28 -12.94 10.76
CA GLU A 187 0.78 -11.93 10.81
C GLU A 187 0.22 -10.55 11.15
N TRP A 188 -0.90 -10.18 10.51
CA TRP A 188 -1.62 -8.95 10.79
C TRP A 188 -2.12 -8.88 12.25
N ALA A 189 -2.75 -9.94 12.77
CA ALA A 189 -3.24 -10.02 14.14
C ALA A 189 -2.11 -10.10 15.18
N HIS A 190 -0.95 -10.66 14.81
CA HIS A 190 0.25 -10.60 15.64
C HIS A 190 0.71 -9.16 15.83
N CYS A 191 0.83 -8.39 14.74
CA CYS A 191 1.17 -6.97 14.81
C CYS A 191 0.11 -6.19 15.60
N ALA A 192 -1.19 -6.50 15.44
CA ALA A 192 -2.26 -5.86 16.20
C ALA A 192 -2.08 -6.02 17.72
N ARG A 193 -1.60 -7.17 18.19
CA ARG A 193 -1.39 -7.46 19.61
C ARG A 193 -0.07 -6.92 20.15
N THR A 194 1.00 -6.99 19.37
CA THR A 194 2.37 -6.74 19.85
C THR A 194 2.95 -5.39 19.41
N GLY A 195 2.46 -4.85 18.29
CA GLY A 195 3.04 -3.68 17.61
C GLY A 195 4.23 -4.01 16.72
N HIS A 196 4.68 -5.27 16.71
CA HIS A 196 5.83 -5.75 15.96
C HIS A 196 5.40 -6.64 14.81
N TYR A 197 6.12 -6.55 13.69
CA TYR A 197 5.96 -7.44 12.57
C TYR A 197 6.80 -8.71 12.79
N LYS A 198 6.18 -9.86 12.63
CA LYS A 198 6.84 -11.16 12.65
C LYS A 198 6.39 -11.97 11.45
N LEU A 199 7.24 -12.05 10.45
CA LEU A 199 6.98 -12.74 9.20
C LEU A 199 7.63 -14.12 9.23
N LYS A 200 6.93 -15.10 8.66
CA LYS A 200 7.48 -16.47 8.57
C LYS A 200 8.76 -16.54 7.72
N SER A 201 8.90 -15.62 6.77
CA SER A 201 9.98 -15.58 5.78
C SER A 201 11.17 -14.69 6.17
N HIS A 202 11.09 -13.96 7.29
CA HIS A 202 12.13 -13.05 7.76
C HIS A 202 12.59 -13.46 9.14
N ASP A 203 13.85 -13.18 9.42
CA ASP A 203 14.45 -13.29 10.74
C ASP A 203 13.94 -12.18 11.69
N ASP A 204 14.39 -12.20 12.94
CA ASP A 204 13.99 -11.23 13.95
C ASP A 204 14.62 -9.82 13.74
N THR A 205 15.45 -9.62 12.69
CA THR A 205 16.14 -8.35 12.38
C THR A 205 15.31 -7.39 11.50
N LEU A 206 14.11 -7.78 11.10
CA LEU A 206 13.26 -6.99 10.19
C LEU A 206 13.08 -5.53 10.66
N GLU A 207 12.77 -5.30 11.94
CA GLU A 207 12.55 -3.95 12.46
C GLU A 207 13.86 -3.15 12.62
N GLU A 208 14.99 -3.80 12.82
CA GLU A 208 16.31 -3.17 12.82
C GLU A 208 16.65 -2.66 11.42
N LYS A 209 16.42 -3.46 10.38
CA LYS A 209 16.60 -3.07 8.97
C LYS A 209 15.68 -1.90 8.58
N LEU A 210 14.42 -1.91 9.04
CA LEU A 210 13.51 -0.79 8.81
C LEU A 210 14.03 0.51 9.39
N ALA A 211 14.66 0.48 10.56
CA ALA A 211 15.22 1.66 11.22
C ALA A 211 16.39 2.28 10.43
N GLU A 212 17.05 1.53 9.57
CA GLU A 212 18.18 1.97 8.73
C GLU A 212 17.75 2.53 7.36
N VAL A 213 16.48 2.40 6.98
CA VAL A 213 15.94 2.87 5.68
C VAL A 213 16.08 4.38 5.56
N ARG A 214 16.73 4.81 4.48
CA ARG A 214 16.99 6.24 4.17
C ARG A 214 16.34 6.63 2.86
N LEU A 215 15.03 6.88 2.91
CA LEU A 215 14.23 7.30 1.76
C LEU A 215 13.31 8.44 2.15
N PRO A 216 12.90 9.30 1.19
CA PRO A 216 11.81 10.23 1.41
C PRO A 216 10.49 9.45 1.52
N VAL A 217 9.71 9.78 2.55
CA VAL A 217 8.41 9.15 2.82
C VAL A 217 7.36 10.22 3.08
N MET A 218 6.31 10.23 2.26
CA MET A 218 5.12 11.03 2.51
C MET A 218 4.08 10.16 3.21
N ALA A 219 3.64 10.57 4.40
CA ALA A 219 2.55 9.91 5.13
C ALA A 219 1.30 10.81 5.14
N ILE A 220 0.15 10.27 4.79
CA ILE A 220 -1.13 10.98 4.79
C ILE A 220 -2.11 10.22 5.66
N SER A 221 -2.65 10.90 6.67
CA SER A 221 -3.70 10.41 7.54
C SER A 221 -4.92 11.32 7.50
N PHE A 222 -6.08 10.81 7.83
CA PHE A 222 -7.34 11.55 7.77
C PHE A 222 -7.97 11.72 9.15
N GLU A 223 -8.58 12.89 9.39
CA GLU A 223 -9.12 13.23 10.71
C GLU A 223 -10.24 12.28 11.14
N GLU A 224 -11.14 11.90 10.23
CA GLU A 224 -12.28 11.04 10.52
C GLU A 224 -12.01 9.54 10.29
N ASP A 225 -10.77 9.16 9.98
CA ASP A 225 -10.40 7.77 9.71
C ASP A 225 -10.18 6.99 11.02
N TRP A 226 -11.20 6.29 11.46
CA TRP A 226 -11.11 5.41 12.62
C TRP A 226 -10.35 4.09 12.35
N MET A 227 -10.14 3.71 11.06
CA MET A 227 -9.42 2.49 10.67
C MET A 227 -7.89 2.72 10.63
N ALA A 228 -7.46 3.95 10.37
CA ALA A 228 -6.07 4.35 10.42
C ALA A 228 -5.92 5.71 11.13
N PRO A 229 -6.22 5.78 12.43
CA PRO A 229 -6.13 7.03 13.18
C PRO A 229 -4.69 7.54 13.18
N ARG A 230 -4.53 8.87 13.23
CA ARG A 230 -3.25 9.57 13.14
C ARG A 230 -2.13 8.90 13.96
N GLN A 231 -2.42 8.53 15.21
CA GLN A 231 -1.44 7.92 16.10
C GLN A 231 -0.96 6.54 15.61
N ALA A 232 -1.85 5.77 14.97
CA ALA A 232 -1.49 4.48 14.40
C ALA A 232 -0.68 4.64 13.09
N VAL A 233 -0.93 5.69 12.31
CA VAL A 233 -0.11 6.05 11.13
C VAL A 233 1.30 6.44 11.57
N ILE A 234 1.42 7.29 12.61
CA ILE A 234 2.70 7.66 13.21
C ILE A 234 3.50 6.40 13.62
N LYS A 235 2.87 5.47 14.33
CA LYS A 235 3.51 4.21 14.74
C LYS A 235 4.01 3.34 13.58
N LEU A 236 3.51 3.51 12.38
CA LEU A 236 4.02 2.79 11.21
C LEU A 236 5.31 3.42 10.73
N TYR A 237 5.30 4.72 10.42
CA TYR A 237 6.50 5.37 9.89
C TYR A 237 7.59 5.61 10.93
N ASP A 238 7.29 5.64 12.24
CA ASP A 238 8.29 5.67 13.32
C ASP A 238 9.24 4.45 13.30
N LYS A 239 8.85 3.37 12.61
CA LYS A 239 9.75 2.24 12.36
C LYS A 239 10.87 2.56 11.36
N LEU A 240 10.72 3.61 10.57
CA LEU A 240 11.69 4.12 9.60
C LEU A 240 12.49 5.26 10.22
N ALA A 241 13.30 4.95 11.25
CA ALA A 241 13.92 5.96 12.12
C ALA A 241 14.85 6.93 11.41
N THR A 242 15.45 6.55 10.26
CA THR A 242 16.37 7.36 9.48
C THR A 242 15.79 7.90 8.17
N ALA A 243 14.51 7.64 7.90
CA ALA A 243 13.84 8.16 6.71
C ALA A 243 13.46 9.64 6.85
N ASP A 244 13.40 10.34 5.72
CA ASP A 244 12.90 11.73 5.66
C ASP A 244 11.35 11.73 5.58
N ILE A 245 10.69 11.99 6.71
CA ILE A 245 9.25 11.85 6.85
C ILE A 245 8.54 13.20 6.68
N THR A 246 7.69 13.30 5.66
CA THR A 246 6.70 14.38 5.53
C THR A 246 5.31 13.84 5.89
N HIS A 247 4.74 14.24 7.04
CA HIS A 247 3.41 13.81 7.45
C HIS A 247 2.37 14.92 7.29
N GLN A 248 1.29 14.64 6.58
CA GLN A 248 0.10 15.49 6.46
C GLN A 248 -1.10 14.81 7.09
N HIS A 249 -1.76 15.49 8.05
CA HIS A 249 -3.02 15.05 8.63
C HIS A 249 -4.13 15.94 8.08
N LEU A 250 -5.04 15.36 7.31
CA LEU A 250 -5.98 16.09 6.46
C LEU A 250 -7.43 15.83 6.90
N ASP A 251 -8.23 16.88 6.86
CA ASP A 251 -9.69 16.83 6.97
C ASP A 251 -10.35 16.78 5.58
N GLY A 252 -11.66 16.59 5.56
CA GLY A 252 -12.42 16.54 4.32
C GLY A 252 -12.37 17.88 3.56
N LYS A 253 -12.28 19.01 4.25
CA LYS A 253 -12.19 20.34 3.63
C LYS A 253 -10.90 20.51 2.84
N ALA A 254 -9.79 20.00 3.35
CA ALA A 254 -8.49 20.05 2.68
C ALA A 254 -8.45 19.27 1.36
N LEU A 255 -9.38 18.32 1.17
CA LEU A 255 -9.50 17.49 -0.03
C LEU A 255 -10.76 17.77 -0.86
N GLY A 256 -11.63 18.68 -0.41
CA GLY A 256 -12.92 18.95 -1.06
C GLY A 256 -13.93 17.82 -0.93
N ILE A 257 -13.79 16.94 0.08
CA ILE A 257 -14.63 15.76 0.31
C ILE A 257 -15.45 15.97 1.58
N GLU A 258 -16.78 16.03 1.48
CA GLU A 258 -17.67 16.34 2.62
C GLU A 258 -17.56 15.36 3.78
N ARG A 259 -17.40 14.07 3.48
CA ARG A 259 -17.28 12.99 4.49
C ARG A 259 -16.08 12.11 4.16
N LEU A 260 -14.90 12.63 4.43
CA LEU A 260 -13.65 11.93 4.21
C LEU A 260 -13.56 10.71 5.12
N ASN A 261 -13.22 9.56 4.55
CA ASN A 261 -13.05 8.32 5.31
C ASN A 261 -11.87 7.50 4.74
N HIS A 262 -11.66 6.33 5.31
CA HIS A 262 -10.56 5.43 4.95
C HIS A 262 -10.44 5.14 3.44
N PHE A 263 -11.54 5.20 2.67
CA PHE A 263 -11.59 4.71 1.28
C PHE A 263 -11.89 5.78 0.25
N ASN A 264 -12.83 6.71 0.51
CA ASN A 264 -13.43 7.53 -0.54
C ASN A 264 -12.49 8.58 -1.16
N TRP A 265 -11.38 8.91 -0.52
CA TRP A 265 -10.34 9.77 -1.06
C TRP A 265 -9.82 9.30 -2.44
N ALA A 266 -9.83 7.98 -2.70
CA ALA A 266 -9.35 7.41 -3.96
C ALA A 266 -10.30 7.63 -5.14
N LYS A 267 -11.57 8.00 -4.88
CA LYS A 267 -12.58 8.29 -5.90
C LYS A 267 -12.55 9.76 -6.34
N GLU A 268 -12.14 10.65 -5.44
CA GLU A 268 -12.03 12.10 -5.67
C GLU A 268 -10.60 12.55 -5.37
N PRO A 269 -9.59 12.07 -6.13
CA PRO A 269 -8.19 12.17 -5.73
C PRO A 269 -7.52 13.49 -6.12
N ALA A 270 -8.20 14.43 -6.81
CA ALA A 270 -7.57 15.58 -7.43
C ALA A 270 -6.70 16.40 -6.47
N HIS A 271 -7.23 16.83 -5.33
CA HIS A 271 -6.47 17.60 -4.33
C HIS A 271 -5.36 16.79 -3.67
N LEU A 272 -5.56 15.49 -3.50
CA LEU A 272 -4.54 14.59 -2.97
C LEU A 272 -3.37 14.46 -3.95
N VAL A 273 -3.66 14.29 -5.24
CA VAL A 273 -2.66 14.21 -6.30
C VAL A 273 -1.83 15.49 -6.40
N GLN A 274 -2.45 16.67 -6.26
CA GLN A 274 -1.72 17.94 -6.21
C GLN A 274 -0.69 17.97 -5.05
N ARG A 275 -1.05 17.44 -3.88
CA ARG A 275 -0.14 17.36 -2.73
C ARG A 275 1.00 16.38 -2.96
N ILE A 276 0.69 15.23 -3.55
CA ILE A 276 1.69 14.22 -3.92
C ILE A 276 2.67 14.82 -4.94
N ARG A 277 2.14 15.50 -5.96
CA ARG A 277 2.95 16.15 -6.98
C ARG A 277 3.90 17.20 -6.38
N ALA A 278 3.37 18.11 -5.55
CA ALA A 278 4.18 19.14 -4.89
C ALA A 278 5.30 18.53 -4.01
N TRP A 279 5.00 17.43 -3.32
CA TRP A 279 6.00 16.71 -2.55
C TRP A 279 7.07 16.08 -3.45
N LEU A 280 6.71 15.43 -4.55
CA LEU A 280 7.64 14.84 -5.50
C LEU A 280 8.56 15.90 -6.14
N GLU A 281 8.02 17.06 -6.52
CA GLU A 281 8.79 18.17 -7.07
C GLU A 281 9.83 18.69 -6.07
N HIS A 282 9.46 18.76 -4.78
CA HIS A 282 10.39 19.15 -3.72
C HIS A 282 11.51 18.12 -3.52
N GLN A 283 11.20 16.81 -3.59
CA GLN A 283 12.18 15.74 -3.38
C GLN A 283 13.14 15.56 -4.55
N SER A 284 12.63 15.62 -5.78
CA SER A 284 13.42 15.32 -6.97
C SER A 284 14.10 16.54 -7.60
N GLY A 285 13.70 17.75 -7.22
CA GLY A 285 14.11 18.99 -7.90
C GLY A 285 13.61 19.08 -9.36
N VAL A 286 12.78 18.14 -9.79
CA VAL A 286 12.22 18.10 -11.15
C VAL A 286 10.88 18.85 -11.14
N VAL A 287 10.80 19.92 -11.91
CA VAL A 287 9.54 20.65 -12.14
C VAL A 287 8.71 19.84 -13.15
N LEU A 288 7.59 19.30 -12.70
CA LEU A 288 6.63 18.66 -13.59
C LEU A 288 5.84 19.74 -14.37
N PRO A 289 5.54 19.54 -15.66
CA PRO A 289 4.85 20.53 -16.46
C PRO A 289 3.48 20.88 -15.86
N ASP A 290 3.20 22.20 -15.74
CA ASP A 290 1.89 22.67 -15.32
C ASP A 290 0.85 22.31 -16.37
N ARG A 291 -0.23 21.65 -15.95
CA ARG A 291 -1.42 21.44 -16.75
C ARG A 291 -2.57 22.25 -16.13
N SER A 292 -2.83 23.37 -16.76
CA SER A 292 -4.03 24.18 -16.52
C SER A 292 -5.28 23.48 -17.07
#